data_a56a1f464c31c804615245fae5543b6d
#
_entry.id   a56a1f464c31c804615245fae5543b6d
#
_cell.length_a   1.000
_cell.length_b   1.000
_cell.length_c   1.000
_cell.angle_alpha   90.00
_cell.angle_beta   90.00
_cell.angle_gamma   90.00
#
_symmetry.space_group_name_H-M   'P 1'
#
loop_
_entity.id
_entity.type
_entity.pdbx_description
1 polymer ?
#
loop_
_entity_poly.entity_id
_entity_poly.type
_entity_poly.pdbx_seq_one_letter_code
_entity_poly.pdbx_strand_id
1 'polypeptide(L)'
;MTIEEARASIMDLRGRFASPYNQTDKGRIERLYWAVLGRVFRPTSCQNCYHDAVIEIYSYLKKHDTMAEERKYLLKAGAIINTPAFDQGKIYSNDNLTDDVASRYLEKFPNQVVLFQKLPEPEAEPEAVPEAEAKPETKKKAKKSGTKNAKAKEAK
;
A
#
# COMPACT_ATOMS: atom_id res chain seq x y z
N MET A 1 12.47 5.99 -11.59
CA MET A 1 12.41 5.25 -12.88
C MET A 1 11.17 5.71 -13.61
N THR A 2 11.28 6.10 -14.87
CA THR A 2 10.14 6.53 -15.69
C THR A 2 9.44 5.32 -16.33
N ILE A 3 8.17 5.50 -16.75
CA ILE A 3 7.43 4.44 -17.44
C ILE A 3 8.11 4.02 -18.76
N GLU A 4 8.74 4.96 -19.47
CA GLU A 4 9.47 4.66 -20.71
C GLU A 4 10.73 3.84 -20.44
N GLU A 5 11.46 4.14 -19.36
CA GLU A 5 12.61 3.33 -18.93
C GLU A 5 12.17 1.91 -18.53
N ALA A 6 11.01 1.79 -17.85
CA ALA A 6 10.45 0.50 -17.50
C ALA A 6 10.04 -0.30 -18.74
N ARG A 7 9.38 0.35 -19.72
CA ARG A 7 9.00 -0.26 -21.00
C ARG A 7 10.22 -0.74 -21.80
N ALA A 8 11.25 0.09 -21.91
CA ALA A 8 12.49 -0.26 -22.58
C ALA A 8 13.18 -1.46 -21.90
N SER A 9 13.24 -1.41 -20.55
CA SER A 9 13.84 -2.47 -19.75
C SER A 9 13.13 -3.82 -19.92
N ILE A 10 11.79 -3.80 -19.94
CA ILE A 10 11.01 -5.04 -20.06
C ILE A 10 11.09 -5.62 -21.47
N MET A 11 11.19 -4.78 -22.49
CA MET A 11 11.37 -5.23 -23.88
C MET A 11 12.72 -5.91 -24.09
N ASP A 12 13.80 -5.37 -23.49
CA ASP A 12 15.13 -5.99 -23.48
C ASP A 12 15.10 -7.37 -22.79
N LEU A 13 14.49 -7.46 -21.61
CA LEU A 13 14.34 -8.73 -20.89
C LEU A 13 13.52 -9.78 -21.65
N ARG A 14 12.45 -9.36 -22.33
CA ARG A 14 11.66 -10.25 -23.20
C ARG A 14 12.45 -10.76 -24.40
N GLY A 15 13.31 -9.94 -24.99
CA GLY A 15 14.17 -10.35 -26.09
C GLY A 15 15.12 -11.49 -25.73
N ARG A 16 15.34 -11.73 -24.44
CA ARG A 16 16.26 -12.73 -23.89
C ARG A 16 15.57 -13.96 -23.26
N PHE A 17 14.29 -14.18 -23.53
CA PHE A 17 13.53 -15.32 -22.99
C PHE A 17 14.14 -16.71 -23.31
N ALA A 18 14.86 -16.83 -24.41
CA ALA A 18 15.49 -18.09 -24.77
C ALA A 18 16.67 -18.46 -23.86
N SER A 19 17.17 -17.54 -23.06
CA SER A 19 18.32 -17.74 -22.18
C SER A 19 17.91 -17.56 -20.70
N PRO A 20 18.52 -18.31 -19.77
CA PRO A 20 18.27 -18.10 -18.35
C PRO A 20 18.74 -16.71 -17.92
N TYR A 21 17.95 -16.06 -17.09
CA TYR A 21 18.32 -14.77 -16.51
C TYR A 21 19.49 -14.91 -15.53
N ASN A 22 20.49 -14.08 -15.71
CA ASN A 22 21.61 -13.97 -14.80
C ASN A 22 21.21 -13.21 -13.50
N GLN A 23 22.10 -13.11 -12.52
CA GLN A 23 21.81 -12.47 -11.23
C GLN A 23 21.47 -10.96 -11.39
N THR A 24 22.11 -10.28 -12.33
CA THR A 24 21.84 -8.86 -12.63
C THR A 24 20.44 -8.69 -13.22
N ASP A 25 20.06 -9.56 -14.16
CA ASP A 25 18.71 -9.54 -14.74
C ASP A 25 17.63 -9.82 -13.70
N LYS A 26 17.86 -10.80 -12.82
CA LYS A 26 16.95 -11.12 -11.71
C LYS A 26 16.73 -9.92 -10.79
N GLY A 27 17.80 -9.26 -10.35
CA GLY A 27 17.70 -8.06 -9.53
C GLY A 27 17.00 -6.88 -10.26
N ARG A 28 17.14 -6.81 -11.59
CA ARG A 28 16.41 -5.83 -12.41
C ARG A 28 14.93 -6.15 -12.50
N ILE A 29 14.56 -7.42 -12.67
CA ILE A 29 13.16 -7.87 -12.68
C ILE A 29 12.49 -7.60 -11.34
N GLU A 30 13.16 -7.91 -10.22
CA GLU A 30 12.64 -7.66 -8.88
C GLU A 30 12.33 -6.18 -8.63
N ARG A 31 13.24 -5.28 -9.04
CA ARG A 31 13.03 -3.83 -8.96
C ARG A 31 11.89 -3.34 -9.85
N LEU A 32 11.83 -3.83 -11.10
CA LEU A 32 10.75 -3.50 -12.03
C LEU A 32 9.40 -3.99 -11.52
N TYR A 33 9.36 -5.19 -10.93
CA TYR A 33 8.14 -5.77 -10.40
C TYR A 33 7.57 -4.90 -9.28
N TRP A 34 8.44 -4.42 -8.38
CA TRP A 34 8.01 -3.52 -7.32
C TRP A 34 7.58 -2.14 -7.86
N ALA A 35 8.38 -1.52 -8.73
CA ALA A 35 8.09 -0.18 -9.24
C ALA A 35 6.81 -0.13 -10.09
N VAL A 36 6.58 -1.14 -10.92
CA VAL A 36 5.46 -1.17 -11.87
C VAL A 36 4.18 -1.69 -11.22
N LEU A 37 4.26 -2.77 -10.43
CA LEU A 37 3.10 -3.44 -9.87
C LEU A 37 2.84 -3.08 -8.40
N GLY A 38 3.79 -2.43 -7.70
CA GLY A 38 3.70 -2.12 -6.28
C GLY A 38 3.73 -3.35 -5.38
N ARG A 39 4.23 -4.48 -5.88
CA ARG A 39 4.29 -5.75 -5.17
C ARG A 39 5.74 -6.22 -5.04
N VAL A 40 6.06 -6.84 -3.92
CA VAL A 40 7.38 -7.44 -3.71
C VAL A 40 7.44 -8.78 -4.41
N PHE A 41 8.35 -8.92 -5.40
CA PHE A 41 8.69 -10.21 -5.97
C PHE A 41 9.59 -10.97 -4.99
N ARG A 42 9.23 -12.19 -4.64
CA ARG A 42 10.05 -13.02 -3.75
C ARG A 42 11.14 -13.71 -4.58
N PRO A 43 12.44 -13.45 -4.31
CA PRO A 43 13.53 -14.11 -5.01
C PRO A 43 13.39 -15.63 -4.95
N THR A 44 13.65 -16.29 -6.08
CA THR A 44 13.53 -17.75 -6.21
C THR A 44 14.63 -18.29 -7.13
N SER A 45 14.94 -19.56 -7.00
CA SER A 45 15.80 -20.25 -7.98
C SER A 45 15.07 -20.62 -9.28
N CYS A 46 13.75 -20.50 -9.31
CA CYS A 46 12.90 -20.86 -10.44
C CYS A 46 13.04 -19.86 -11.58
N GLN A 47 13.59 -20.28 -12.72
CA GLN A 47 13.72 -19.44 -13.91
C GLN A 47 12.37 -19.05 -14.53
N ASN A 48 11.42 -19.99 -14.56
CA ASN A 48 10.10 -19.74 -15.11
C ASN A 48 9.34 -18.68 -14.30
N CYS A 49 9.56 -18.60 -12.99
CA CYS A 49 8.95 -17.57 -12.16
C CYS A 49 9.41 -16.15 -12.57
N TYR A 50 10.66 -15.99 -12.98
CA TYR A 50 11.17 -14.71 -13.51
C TYR A 50 10.62 -14.41 -14.91
N HIS A 51 10.44 -15.43 -15.77
CA HIS A 51 9.77 -15.27 -17.05
C HIS A 51 8.31 -14.81 -16.86
N ASP A 52 7.60 -15.45 -15.95
CA ASP A 52 6.21 -15.08 -15.62
C ASP A 52 6.13 -13.65 -15.09
N ALA A 53 7.07 -13.24 -14.21
CA ALA A 53 7.15 -11.88 -13.72
C ALA A 53 7.35 -10.86 -14.85
N VAL A 54 8.22 -11.15 -15.82
CA VAL A 54 8.44 -10.29 -17.00
C VAL A 54 7.17 -10.18 -17.84
N ILE A 55 6.43 -11.28 -18.03
CA ILE A 55 5.15 -11.28 -18.76
C ILE A 55 4.10 -10.45 -18.01
N GLU A 56 4.03 -10.59 -16.68
CA GLU A 56 3.09 -9.84 -15.85
C GLU A 56 3.37 -8.33 -15.92
N ILE A 57 4.63 -7.91 -15.74
CA ILE A 57 5.05 -6.51 -15.86
C ILE A 57 4.71 -5.97 -17.25
N TYR A 58 5.07 -6.71 -18.32
CA TYR A 58 4.78 -6.29 -19.69
C TYR A 58 3.28 -6.11 -19.93
N SER A 59 2.48 -7.06 -19.46
CA SER A 59 1.02 -7.03 -19.64
C SER A 59 0.40 -5.85 -18.89
N TYR A 60 0.95 -5.51 -17.73
CA TYR A 60 0.54 -4.34 -16.95
C TYR A 60 0.87 -3.04 -17.71
N LEU A 61 2.13 -2.85 -18.13
CA LEU A 61 2.58 -1.66 -18.85
C LEU A 61 1.89 -1.45 -20.20
N LYS A 62 1.36 -2.53 -20.79
CA LYS A 62 0.55 -2.45 -22.02
C LYS A 62 -0.87 -1.91 -21.76
N LYS A 63 -1.41 -2.14 -20.56
CA LYS A 63 -2.78 -1.76 -20.18
C LYS A 63 -2.84 -0.43 -19.45
N HIS A 64 -1.76 -0.01 -18.83
CA HIS A 64 -1.70 1.14 -17.95
C HIS A 64 -0.59 2.10 -18.37
N ASP A 65 -0.91 3.39 -18.33
CA ASP A 65 0.04 4.47 -18.62
C ASP A 65 0.72 5.03 -17.38
N THR A 66 0.46 4.44 -16.20
CA THR A 66 1.06 4.85 -14.92
C THR A 66 1.60 3.64 -14.18
N MET A 67 2.74 3.81 -13.50
CA MET A 67 3.31 2.79 -12.61
C MET A 67 2.78 2.94 -11.18
N ALA A 68 2.82 1.86 -10.40
CA ALA A 68 2.42 1.90 -9.01
C ALA A 68 3.26 2.87 -8.17
N GLU A 69 4.55 3.04 -8.51
CA GLU A 69 5.46 3.99 -7.87
C GLU A 69 5.00 5.46 -8.05
N GLU A 70 4.41 5.81 -9.18
CA GLU A 70 3.94 7.15 -9.53
C GLU A 70 2.56 7.46 -8.93
N ARG A 71 1.80 6.43 -8.51
CA ARG A 71 0.47 6.61 -7.92
C ARG A 71 0.56 7.22 -6.53
N LYS A 72 -0.32 8.16 -6.24
CA LYS A 72 -0.47 8.76 -4.91
C LYS A 72 -1.11 7.79 -3.91
N TYR A 73 -2.01 6.94 -4.39
CA TYR A 73 -2.73 5.95 -3.60
C TYR A 73 -2.44 4.54 -4.08
N LEU A 74 -2.14 3.64 -3.15
CA LEU A 74 -1.95 2.22 -3.44
C LEU A 74 -2.64 1.39 -2.36
N LEU A 75 -3.45 0.42 -2.76
CA LEU A 75 -4.05 -0.53 -1.83
C LEU A 75 -3.02 -1.56 -1.37
N LYS A 76 -3.20 -2.08 -0.17
CA LYS A 76 -2.43 -3.24 0.33
C LYS A 76 -2.60 -4.43 -0.60
N ALA A 77 -1.61 -5.32 -0.61
CA ALA A 77 -1.66 -6.54 -1.41
C ALA A 77 -2.93 -7.36 -1.08
N GLY A 78 -3.73 -7.62 -2.12
CA GLY A 78 -5.00 -8.35 -1.97
C GLY A 78 -6.18 -7.54 -1.43
N ALA A 79 -5.98 -6.26 -1.06
CA ALA A 79 -7.08 -5.40 -0.67
C ALA A 79 -7.89 -4.96 -1.90
N ILE A 80 -9.20 -4.91 -1.72
CA ILE A 80 -10.16 -4.40 -2.70
C ILE A 80 -11.11 -3.43 -2.02
N ILE A 81 -11.57 -2.42 -2.76
CA ILE A 81 -12.67 -1.57 -2.36
C ILE A 81 -13.94 -2.18 -2.95
N ASN A 82 -14.83 -2.64 -2.09
CA ASN A 82 -16.14 -3.16 -2.45
C ASN A 82 -17.17 -2.62 -1.46
N THR A 83 -17.59 -1.37 -1.66
CA THR A 83 -18.55 -0.71 -0.78
C THR A 83 -19.80 -0.37 -1.57
N PRO A 84 -20.95 -1.02 -1.30
CA PRO A 84 -22.19 -0.79 -2.06
C PRO A 84 -22.65 0.69 -2.08
N ALA A 85 -22.32 1.43 -1.02
CA ALA A 85 -22.63 2.86 -0.90
C ALA A 85 -21.68 3.77 -1.70
N PHE A 86 -20.65 3.21 -2.34
CA PHE A 86 -19.68 3.95 -3.15
C PHE A 86 -19.72 3.44 -4.59
N ASP A 87 -19.87 4.37 -5.51
CA ASP A 87 -19.84 4.15 -6.96
C ASP A 87 -20.68 2.93 -7.41
N GLN A 88 -21.92 2.83 -6.86
CA GLN A 88 -22.89 1.76 -7.15
C GLN A 88 -22.38 0.33 -6.88
N GLY A 89 -21.44 0.18 -5.93
CA GLY A 89 -20.86 -1.12 -5.59
C GLY A 89 -19.82 -1.62 -6.58
N LYS A 90 -19.25 -0.75 -7.40
CA LYS A 90 -18.14 -1.10 -8.27
C LYS A 90 -16.93 -1.54 -7.46
N ILE A 91 -16.29 -2.61 -7.91
CA ILE A 91 -15.12 -3.19 -7.26
C ILE A 91 -13.85 -2.51 -7.79
N TYR A 92 -13.02 -2.03 -6.87
CA TYR A 92 -11.71 -1.46 -7.20
C TYR A 92 -10.58 -2.27 -6.58
N SER A 93 -9.59 -2.55 -7.39
CA SER A 93 -8.30 -3.14 -7.02
C SER A 93 -7.17 -2.21 -7.48
N ASN A 94 -5.92 -2.55 -7.17
CA ASN A 94 -4.78 -1.78 -7.69
C ASN A 94 -4.73 -1.70 -9.22
N ASP A 95 -5.43 -2.57 -9.94
CA ASP A 95 -5.43 -2.57 -11.41
C ASP A 95 -6.35 -1.49 -12.00
N ASN A 96 -7.41 -1.11 -11.31
CA ASN A 96 -8.41 -0.18 -11.83
C ASN A 96 -8.69 1.02 -10.90
N LEU A 97 -7.99 1.13 -9.77
CA LEU A 97 -8.10 2.27 -8.88
C LEU A 97 -7.30 3.44 -9.45
N THR A 98 -7.95 4.59 -9.61
CA THR A 98 -7.30 5.86 -9.92
C THR A 98 -7.16 6.72 -8.67
N ASP A 99 -6.22 7.66 -8.66
CA ASP A 99 -6.00 8.56 -7.54
C ASP A 99 -7.25 9.40 -7.20
N ASP A 100 -8.00 9.80 -8.22
CA ASP A 100 -9.27 10.54 -8.07
C ASP A 100 -10.35 9.70 -7.37
N VAL A 101 -10.49 8.44 -7.76
CA VAL A 101 -11.43 7.50 -7.11
C VAL A 101 -11.02 7.24 -5.65
N ALA A 102 -9.72 7.07 -5.40
CA ALA A 102 -9.20 6.83 -4.06
C ALA A 102 -9.42 8.03 -3.14
N SER A 103 -9.18 9.26 -3.62
CA SER A 103 -9.45 10.49 -2.89
C SER A 103 -10.92 10.60 -2.50
N ARG A 104 -11.84 10.50 -3.45
CA ARG A 104 -13.30 10.53 -3.22
C ARG A 104 -13.76 9.42 -2.28
N TYR A 105 -13.14 8.25 -2.35
CA TYR A 105 -13.46 7.15 -1.44
C TYR A 105 -13.07 7.47 -0.01
N LEU A 106 -11.87 8.01 0.21
CA LEU A 106 -11.39 8.36 1.56
C LEU A 106 -12.11 9.58 2.15
N GLU A 107 -12.54 10.54 1.33
CA GLU A 107 -13.41 11.64 1.76
C GLU A 107 -14.73 11.12 2.34
N LYS A 108 -15.31 10.11 1.69
CA LYS A 108 -16.58 9.51 2.14
C LYS A 108 -16.40 8.52 3.28
N PHE A 109 -15.26 7.83 3.32
CA PHE A 109 -14.98 6.77 4.28
C PHE A 109 -13.58 6.93 4.90
N PRO A 110 -13.35 7.94 5.75
CA PRO A 110 -12.02 8.25 6.29
C PRO A 110 -11.41 7.11 7.11
N ASN A 111 -12.24 6.26 7.72
CA ASN A 111 -11.77 5.10 8.50
C ASN A 111 -11.19 3.99 7.63
N GLN A 112 -11.37 4.03 6.31
CA GLN A 112 -10.89 3.00 5.38
C GLN A 112 -9.44 3.22 4.91
N VAL A 113 -8.75 4.20 5.47
CA VAL A 113 -7.29 4.41 5.30
C VAL A 113 -6.50 3.11 5.52
N VAL A 114 -6.99 2.23 6.38
CA VAL A 114 -6.36 0.93 6.69
C VAL A 114 -6.21 0.00 5.48
N LEU A 115 -7.00 0.19 4.42
CA LEU A 115 -6.91 -0.57 3.18
C LEU A 115 -5.73 -0.14 2.31
N PHE A 116 -5.19 1.05 2.54
CA PHE A 116 -4.15 1.61 1.72
C PHE A 116 -2.75 1.30 2.27
N GLN A 117 -1.83 1.01 1.37
CA GLN A 117 -0.40 0.86 1.63
C GLN A 117 0.33 2.19 1.44
N LYS A 118 -0.11 2.99 0.45
CA LYS A 118 0.46 4.30 0.14
C LYS A 118 -0.68 5.33 0.12
N LEU A 119 -0.43 6.43 0.77
CA LEU A 119 -1.29 7.63 0.80
C LEU A 119 -0.43 8.81 0.36
N PRO A 120 -1.01 9.86 -0.24
CA PRO A 120 -0.28 11.10 -0.45
C PRO A 120 0.19 11.62 0.91
N GLU A 121 1.43 12.07 0.98
CA GLU A 121 1.87 12.89 2.11
C GLU A 121 0.96 14.12 2.15
N PRO A 122 0.42 14.48 3.33
CA PRO A 122 -0.32 15.72 3.44
C PRO A 122 0.63 16.83 2.97
N GLU A 123 0.27 17.49 1.87
CA GLU A 123 0.90 18.75 1.53
C GLU A 123 0.73 19.61 2.77
N ALA A 124 1.84 19.99 3.41
CA ALA A 124 1.83 20.85 4.58
C ALA A 124 1.13 22.14 4.16
N GLU A 125 -0.15 22.27 4.50
CA GLU A 125 -0.79 23.58 4.51
C GLU A 125 0.05 24.46 5.42
N PRO A 126 0.42 25.67 4.98
CA PRO A 126 1.16 26.60 5.83
C PRO A 126 0.32 26.82 7.08
N GLU A 127 0.90 26.43 8.22
CA GLU A 127 0.35 26.66 9.54
C GLU A 127 -0.15 28.10 9.67
N ALA A 128 -1.45 28.28 9.65
CA ALA A 128 -2.07 29.43 10.28
C ALA A 128 -2.08 29.19 11.78
N VAL A 129 -1.10 29.75 12.43
CA VAL A 129 -1.02 29.87 13.87
C VAL A 129 -2.23 30.70 14.34
N PRO A 130 -3.03 30.24 15.29
CA PRO A 130 -3.62 31.14 16.25
C PRO A 130 -2.94 30.95 17.59
N GLU A 131 -2.15 31.96 17.91
CA GLU A 131 -1.70 32.31 19.25
C GLU A 131 -2.90 32.59 20.15
N ALA A 132 -2.74 32.25 21.38
CA ALA A 132 -3.28 32.83 22.58
C ALA A 132 -3.98 31.86 23.54
N GLU A 133 -3.22 31.60 24.57
CA GLU A 133 -3.45 31.97 25.98
C GLU A 133 -4.61 31.25 26.72
N ALA A 134 -4.30 30.51 27.68
CA ALA A 134 -4.24 30.79 29.14
C ALA A 134 -4.49 29.51 29.94
N LYS A 135 -3.55 29.18 30.77
CA LYS A 135 -3.74 28.45 32.05
C LYS A 135 -4.57 29.32 33.00
N PRO A 136 -5.09 28.88 34.16
CA PRO A 136 -4.49 27.89 35.07
C PRO A 136 -5.44 27.01 35.94
N GLU A 137 -4.81 26.01 36.58
CA GLU A 137 -4.99 25.53 37.97
C GLU A 137 -6.41 25.15 38.50
N THR A 138 -6.62 24.10 39.18
CA THR A 138 -6.05 23.51 40.39
C THR A 138 -6.88 22.35 40.93
N LYS A 139 -6.18 21.45 41.65
CA LYS A 139 -6.53 20.74 42.88
C LYS A 139 -7.35 19.44 42.84
N LYS A 140 -6.65 18.35 43.09
CA LYS A 140 -6.54 17.57 44.35
C LYS A 140 -7.78 16.84 44.84
N LYS A 141 -7.71 15.56 44.98
CA LYS A 141 -7.66 14.67 46.17
C LYS A 141 -8.21 13.29 45.80
N ALA A 142 -7.44 12.24 45.82
CA ALA A 142 -7.05 11.39 46.94
C ALA A 142 -8.21 10.73 47.70
N LYS A 143 -8.26 9.42 47.65
CA LYS A 143 -8.43 8.43 48.74
C LYS A 143 -9.05 7.15 48.13
N LYS A 144 -8.39 6.04 48.15
CA LYS A 144 -7.94 5.14 49.19
C LYS A 144 -8.96 4.04 49.52
N SER A 145 -8.43 2.86 49.45
CA SER A 145 -8.75 1.64 50.21
C SER A 145 -9.91 0.80 49.65
N GLY A 146 -9.82 -0.44 49.57
CA GLY A 146 -8.98 -1.46 50.14
C GLY A 146 -9.68 -2.79 50.04
N THR A 147 -8.89 -3.80 49.87
CA THR A 147 -8.85 -5.02 50.65
C THR A 147 -9.79 -6.19 50.31
N LYS A 148 -9.12 -7.28 49.84
CA LYS A 148 -9.20 -8.67 50.34
C LYS A 148 -10.49 -9.46 50.19
N ASN A 149 -10.50 -10.61 49.63
CA ASN A 149 -10.06 -11.95 50.09
C ASN A 149 -10.65 -12.97 49.11
N ALA A 150 -9.91 -13.85 48.54
CA ALA A 150 -9.43 -15.11 49.05
C ALA A 150 -10.47 -16.26 49.12
N LYS A 151 -10.03 -17.35 48.56
CA LYS A 151 -10.29 -18.76 48.84
C LYS A 151 -11.29 -19.46 47.91
N ALA A 152 -10.81 -20.30 47.01
CA ALA A 152 -10.39 -21.67 47.16
C ALA A 152 -11.53 -22.66 47.45
N LYS A 153 -11.56 -23.67 46.60
CA LYS A 153 -11.74 -25.14 46.79
C LYS A 153 -12.63 -25.67 45.66
N GLU A 154 -12.08 -26.51 44.82
CA GLU A 154 -11.87 -27.96 44.93
C GLU A 154 -13.12 -28.83 44.69
N ALA A 155 -12.93 -29.74 43.76
CA ALA A 155 -13.40 -31.12 43.68
C ALA A 155 -14.83 -31.41 43.19
N LYS A 156 -14.96 -31.98 42.06
CA LYS A 156 -15.10 -33.40 41.84
C LYS A 156 -15.05 -33.73 40.35
#